data_707f2038e9a72a0f912ab3462882d327
#
_entry.id   707f2038e9a72a0f912ab3462882d327
#
_cell.length_a   1.000
_cell.length_b   1.000
_cell.length_c   1.000
_cell.angle_alpha   90.00
_cell.angle_beta   90.00
_cell.angle_gamma   90.00
#
_symmetry.space_group_name_H-M   'P 1'
#
loop_
_entity.id
_entity.type
_entity.pdbx_description
1 polymer ?
#
loop_
_entity_poly.entity_id
_entity_poly.type
_entity_poly.pdbx_seq_one_letter_code
_entity_poly.pdbx_strand_id
1 'polypeptide(L)'
;MYYDHTWEEAYSKVVKEGGHLRFFERLFAAHDIHSLVIISPWIVLSRQDSFSYDIEGLSQFIKSNNISTYIITRDPEKETVNKRAIDILTSCPSVNIFYNNSLHAKIYVCRCEPFGFALLSSANLSGASASTIEIGLMIEGKGYGQLIVEELENIGKEDFPGMSETRVVKYATKFSDRI
;
A
#
# COMPACT_ATOMS: atom_id res chain seq x y z
N MET A 1 36.18 -15.59 -16.13
CA MET A 1 34.92 -15.30 -16.87
C MET A 1 34.16 -14.30 -16.02
N TYR A 2 34.34 -13.01 -16.27
CA TYR A 2 33.63 -11.95 -15.56
C TYR A 2 32.22 -11.87 -16.16
N TYR A 3 31.21 -12.17 -15.35
CA TYR A 3 29.84 -11.84 -15.69
C TYR A 3 29.69 -10.33 -15.56
N ASP A 4 29.72 -9.65 -16.66
CA ASP A 4 29.28 -8.27 -16.80
C ASP A 4 27.74 -8.29 -16.77
N HIS A 5 27.20 -8.38 -15.55
CA HIS A 5 25.79 -8.12 -15.36
C HIS A 5 25.61 -6.63 -15.39
N THR A 6 25.25 -6.11 -16.55
CA THR A 6 24.67 -4.78 -16.67
C THR A 6 23.41 -4.75 -15.82
N TRP A 7 23.52 -4.14 -14.65
CA TRP A 7 22.45 -3.92 -13.67
C TRP A 7 21.39 -2.91 -14.19
N GLU A 8 21.25 -2.81 -15.49
CA GLU A 8 20.27 -1.90 -16.12
C GLU A 8 18.83 -2.37 -15.98
N GLU A 9 18.58 -3.62 -15.56
CA GLU A 9 17.25 -4.22 -15.60
C GLU A 9 16.52 -4.34 -14.25
N ALA A 10 17.22 -4.25 -13.15
CA ALA A 10 16.59 -4.22 -11.82
C ALA A 10 17.12 -3.03 -11.02
N TYR A 11 16.30 -2.02 -10.80
CA TYR A 11 16.67 -0.91 -9.95
C TYR A 11 16.18 -1.18 -8.52
N SER A 12 17.11 -1.38 -7.62
CA SER A 12 16.84 -1.38 -6.19
C SER A 12 17.62 -0.28 -5.50
N LYS A 13 16.97 0.52 -4.67
CA LYS A 13 17.57 1.61 -3.92
C LYS A 13 17.22 1.53 -2.46
N VAL A 14 18.23 1.56 -1.60
CA VAL A 14 18.02 1.78 -0.17
C VAL A 14 17.54 3.21 0.04
N VAL A 15 16.39 3.37 0.67
CA VAL A 15 15.82 4.65 1.05
C VAL A 15 15.89 4.79 2.55
N LYS A 16 16.47 5.91 3.00
CA LYS A 16 16.49 6.33 4.39
C LYS A 16 15.48 7.43 4.52
N GLU A 17 14.70 7.43 5.60
CA GLU A 17 13.70 8.45 5.91
C GLU A 17 12.69 8.71 4.77
N GLY A 18 11.44 8.76 5.06
CA GLY A 18 10.40 9.10 4.09
C GLY A 18 10.25 8.13 2.90
N GLY A 19 10.71 6.87 3.01
CA GLY A 19 10.59 5.90 1.91
C GLY A 19 9.15 5.72 1.45
N HIS A 20 8.20 5.68 2.38
CA HIS A 20 6.77 5.62 2.07
C HIS A 20 6.27 6.90 1.38
N LEU A 21 6.80 8.09 1.71
CA LEU A 21 6.48 9.34 0.99
C LEU A 21 6.84 9.22 -0.48
N ARG A 22 8.06 8.78 -0.77
CA ARG A 22 8.54 8.59 -2.15
C ARG A 22 7.72 7.55 -2.91
N PHE A 23 7.29 6.50 -2.23
CA PHE A 23 6.40 5.51 -2.82
C PHE A 23 5.07 6.17 -3.24
N PHE A 24 4.45 6.96 -2.35
CA PHE A 24 3.18 7.60 -2.65
C PHE A 24 3.31 8.74 -3.67
N GLU A 25 4.38 9.55 -3.63
CA GLU A 25 4.65 10.54 -4.68
C GLU A 25 4.71 9.86 -6.05
N ARG A 26 5.37 8.72 -6.13
CA ARG A 26 5.46 7.94 -7.35
C ARG A 26 4.12 7.31 -7.74
N LEU A 27 3.36 6.80 -6.78
CA LEU A 27 2.02 6.24 -7.00
C LEU A 27 1.10 7.27 -7.64
N PHE A 28 1.08 8.50 -7.11
CA PHE A 28 0.22 9.56 -7.62
C PHE A 28 0.65 10.10 -8.98
N ALA A 29 1.92 9.90 -9.36
CA ALA A 29 2.45 10.24 -10.68
C ALA A 29 2.35 9.08 -11.69
N ALA A 30 1.99 7.88 -11.25
CA ALA A 30 1.91 6.71 -12.12
C ALA A 30 0.61 6.73 -12.95
N HIS A 31 0.71 6.14 -14.14
CA HIS A 31 -0.41 5.95 -15.06
C HIS A 31 -0.68 4.45 -15.24
N ASP A 32 -1.86 4.11 -15.75
CA ASP A 32 -2.25 2.73 -16.07
C ASP A 32 -2.00 1.76 -14.92
N ILE A 33 -2.51 2.15 -13.73
CA ILE A 33 -2.34 1.37 -12.51
C ILE A 33 -3.33 0.21 -12.50
N HIS A 34 -2.82 -1.01 -12.46
CA HIS A 34 -3.61 -2.23 -12.42
C HIS A 34 -4.02 -2.60 -10.99
N SER A 35 -3.08 -2.48 -10.04
CA SER A 35 -3.36 -2.80 -8.65
C SER A 35 -2.45 -2.06 -7.69
N LEU A 36 -2.96 -1.92 -6.46
CA LEU A 36 -2.25 -1.37 -5.31
C LEU A 36 -2.37 -2.35 -4.13
N VAL A 37 -1.24 -2.69 -3.53
CA VAL A 37 -1.18 -3.44 -2.28
C VAL A 37 -0.58 -2.57 -1.18
N ILE A 38 -1.25 -2.52 -0.05
CA ILE A 38 -0.79 -1.82 1.16
C ILE A 38 -0.83 -2.80 2.32
N ILE A 39 0.32 -3.17 2.82
CA ILE A 39 0.48 -4.02 3.99
C ILE A 39 1.13 -3.17 5.07
N SER A 40 0.36 -2.82 6.10
CA SER A 40 0.86 -2.01 7.21
C SER A 40 0.03 -2.22 8.47
N PRO A 41 0.65 -2.50 9.61
CA PRO A 41 -0.04 -2.60 10.90
C PRO A 41 -0.88 -1.37 11.23
N TRP A 42 -0.36 -0.19 10.92
CA TRP A 42 -1.00 1.09 11.18
C TRP A 42 -1.13 1.92 9.91
N ILE A 43 -2.33 2.45 9.70
CA ILE A 43 -2.66 3.32 8.57
C ILE A 43 -3.22 4.63 9.14
N VAL A 44 -2.35 5.63 9.25
CA VAL A 44 -2.67 6.95 9.82
C VAL A 44 -2.07 8.03 8.94
N LEU A 45 -2.77 8.42 7.90
CA LEU A 45 -2.39 9.52 7.03
C LEU A 45 -3.19 10.77 7.39
N SER A 46 -2.52 11.82 7.80
CA SER A 46 -3.13 13.10 8.13
C SER A 46 -2.38 14.24 7.44
N ARG A 47 -3.12 15.28 7.04
CA ARG A 47 -2.54 16.48 6.42
C ARG A 47 -1.53 17.22 7.31
N GLN A 48 -1.58 16.99 8.63
CA GLN A 48 -0.71 17.67 9.58
C GLN A 48 0.73 17.15 9.56
N ASP A 49 0.96 16.00 8.90
CA ASP A 49 2.21 15.26 8.97
C ASP A 49 3.15 15.53 7.79
N SER A 50 3.17 16.71 7.21
CA SER A 50 4.02 17.05 6.06
C SER A 50 3.76 16.20 4.81
N PHE A 51 2.69 15.43 4.79
CA PHE A 51 2.25 14.68 3.62
C PHE A 51 1.49 15.59 2.66
N SER A 52 1.86 15.54 1.39
CA SER A 52 1.06 16.13 0.32
C SER A 52 -0.28 15.40 0.14
N TYR A 53 -0.44 14.24 0.79
CA TYR A 53 -1.58 13.34 0.62
C TYR A 53 -2.04 12.82 1.97
N ASP A 54 -3.35 12.91 2.20
CA ASP A 54 -4.04 12.31 3.34
C ASP A 54 -4.81 11.05 2.90
N ILE A 55 -5.45 10.39 3.85
CA ILE A 55 -6.21 9.17 3.57
C ILE A 55 -7.40 9.44 2.64
N GLU A 56 -8.02 10.62 2.73
CA GLU A 56 -9.08 11.07 1.85
C GLU A 56 -8.58 11.23 0.40
N GLY A 57 -7.41 11.85 0.23
CA GLY A 57 -6.76 12.00 -1.08
C GLY A 57 -6.42 10.65 -1.70
N LEU A 58 -5.88 9.72 -0.91
CA LEU A 58 -5.61 8.34 -1.35
C LEU A 58 -6.90 7.63 -1.76
N SER A 59 -7.94 7.71 -0.93
CA SER A 59 -9.26 7.14 -1.21
C SER A 59 -9.84 7.67 -2.51
N GLN A 60 -9.78 8.99 -2.72
CA GLN A 60 -10.26 9.63 -3.93
C GLN A 60 -9.46 9.20 -5.17
N PHE A 61 -8.14 9.11 -5.05
CA PHE A 61 -7.26 8.66 -6.12
C PHE A 61 -7.58 7.21 -6.54
N ILE A 62 -7.72 6.30 -5.58
CA ILE A 62 -8.11 4.91 -5.80
C ILE A 62 -9.46 4.85 -6.53
N LYS A 63 -10.44 5.61 -6.04
CA LYS A 63 -11.80 5.63 -6.61
C LYS A 63 -11.85 6.21 -8.01
N SER A 64 -11.17 7.35 -8.25
CA SER A 64 -11.18 8.04 -9.55
C SER A 64 -10.49 7.25 -10.65
N ASN A 65 -9.48 6.45 -10.29
CA ASN A 65 -8.75 5.61 -11.24
C ASN A 65 -9.20 4.14 -11.21
N ASN A 66 -10.24 3.80 -10.42
CA ASN A 66 -10.79 2.44 -10.26
C ASN A 66 -9.71 1.39 -9.96
N ILE A 67 -8.75 1.72 -9.10
CA ILE A 67 -7.59 0.88 -8.80
C ILE A 67 -8.01 -0.30 -7.92
N SER A 68 -7.78 -1.53 -8.39
CA SER A 68 -7.96 -2.73 -7.57
C SER A 68 -6.98 -2.69 -6.39
N THR A 69 -7.49 -2.49 -5.17
CA THR A 69 -6.65 -2.24 -4.00
C THR A 69 -6.85 -3.31 -2.94
N TYR A 70 -5.74 -3.79 -2.38
CA TYR A 70 -5.68 -4.79 -1.31
C TYR A 70 -4.96 -4.16 -0.11
N ILE A 71 -5.63 -4.17 1.03
CA ILE A 71 -5.12 -3.59 2.28
C ILE A 71 -5.11 -4.66 3.34
N ILE A 72 -3.94 -4.94 3.90
CA ILE A 72 -3.77 -5.82 5.03
C ILE A 72 -3.29 -4.99 6.21
N THR A 73 -4.06 -4.99 7.30
CA THR A 73 -3.78 -4.17 8.48
C THR A 73 -4.25 -4.87 9.75
N ARG A 74 -4.05 -4.24 10.90
CA ARG A 74 -4.61 -4.72 12.16
C ARG A 74 -6.05 -4.25 12.33
N ASP A 75 -6.83 -5.05 13.04
CA ASP A 75 -8.24 -4.78 13.33
C ASP A 75 -8.41 -3.43 14.05
N PRO A 76 -9.22 -2.50 13.54
CA PRO A 76 -9.45 -1.20 14.17
C PRO A 76 -10.18 -1.28 15.51
N GLU A 77 -10.80 -2.40 15.86
CA GLU A 77 -11.34 -2.62 17.20
C GLU A 77 -10.24 -2.84 18.24
N LYS A 78 -9.10 -3.40 17.81
CA LYS A 78 -7.91 -3.61 18.65
C LYS A 78 -6.90 -2.46 18.51
N GLU A 79 -6.80 -1.87 17.32
CA GLU A 79 -5.90 -0.76 17.01
C GLU A 79 -6.71 0.45 16.51
N THR A 80 -7.24 1.20 17.46
CA THR A 80 -8.19 2.31 17.19
C THR A 80 -7.64 3.39 16.25
N VAL A 81 -6.32 3.50 16.13
CA VAL A 81 -5.66 4.44 15.20
C VAL A 81 -6.01 4.15 13.73
N ASN A 82 -6.33 2.90 13.40
CA ASN A 82 -6.71 2.50 12.04
C ASN A 82 -8.15 2.88 11.69
N LYS A 83 -8.99 3.17 12.67
CA LYS A 83 -10.45 3.27 12.48
C LYS A 83 -10.84 4.27 11.38
N ARG A 84 -10.34 5.50 11.48
CA ARG A 84 -10.66 6.54 10.49
C ARG A 84 -10.26 6.12 9.06
N ALA A 85 -9.04 5.58 8.90
CA ALA A 85 -8.56 5.17 7.60
C ALA A 85 -9.41 4.04 7.00
N ILE A 86 -9.77 3.06 7.82
CA ILE A 86 -10.60 1.93 7.41
C ILE A 86 -12.01 2.40 7.03
N ASP A 87 -12.64 3.28 7.83
CA ASP A 87 -13.97 3.83 7.54
C ASP A 87 -14.00 4.56 6.18
N ILE A 88 -12.94 5.31 5.86
CA ILE A 88 -12.83 6.03 4.58
C ILE A 88 -12.60 5.04 3.43
N LEU A 89 -11.64 4.11 3.57
CA LEU A 89 -11.23 3.20 2.51
C LEU A 89 -12.30 2.16 2.18
N THR A 90 -13.11 1.72 3.15
CA THR A 90 -14.25 0.82 2.91
C THR A 90 -15.33 1.44 2.03
N SER A 91 -15.37 2.76 1.91
CA SER A 91 -16.29 3.44 1.00
C SER A 91 -15.93 3.26 -0.49
N CYS A 92 -14.71 2.78 -0.80
CA CYS A 92 -14.24 2.56 -2.16
C CYS A 92 -14.60 1.16 -2.64
N PRO A 93 -15.38 1.00 -3.74
CA PRO A 93 -15.80 -0.31 -4.22
C PRO A 93 -14.65 -1.25 -4.63
N SER A 94 -13.53 -0.69 -5.10
CA SER A 94 -12.36 -1.43 -5.56
C SER A 94 -11.38 -1.80 -4.44
N VAL A 95 -11.67 -1.46 -3.17
CA VAL A 95 -10.79 -1.75 -2.03
C VAL A 95 -11.23 -3.02 -1.32
N ASN A 96 -10.30 -3.93 -1.11
CA ASN A 96 -10.45 -5.15 -0.29
C ASN A 96 -9.59 -4.99 0.96
N ILE A 97 -10.17 -5.16 2.15
CA ILE A 97 -9.47 -5.01 3.42
C ILE A 97 -9.49 -6.33 4.19
N PHE A 98 -8.35 -6.68 4.76
CA PHE A 98 -8.15 -7.89 5.56
C PHE A 98 -7.48 -7.52 6.88
N TYR A 99 -7.90 -8.15 7.97
CA TYR A 99 -7.34 -7.94 9.30
C TYR A 99 -6.45 -9.10 9.71
N ASN A 100 -5.25 -8.77 10.16
CA ASN A 100 -4.32 -9.70 10.78
C ASN A 100 -3.65 -9.02 11.98
N ASN A 101 -4.02 -9.40 13.19
CA ASN A 101 -3.54 -8.77 14.41
C ASN A 101 -2.07 -9.09 14.73
N SER A 102 -1.51 -10.13 14.12
CA SER A 102 -0.08 -10.48 14.21
C SER A 102 0.77 -9.76 13.17
N LEU A 103 0.16 -8.94 12.31
CA LEU A 103 0.88 -8.24 11.24
C LEU A 103 1.97 -7.33 11.78
N HIS A 104 3.18 -7.46 11.22
CA HIS A 104 4.30 -6.54 11.46
C HIS A 104 4.99 -6.08 10.17
N ALA A 105 4.70 -6.72 9.05
CA ALA A 105 5.25 -6.34 7.73
C ALA A 105 4.78 -4.95 7.28
N LYS A 106 5.63 -4.23 6.54
CA LYS A 106 5.30 -2.98 5.86
C LYS A 106 5.79 -3.11 4.42
N ILE A 107 4.83 -3.38 3.55
CA ILE A 107 5.06 -3.64 2.13
C ILE A 107 4.04 -2.82 1.33
N TYR A 108 4.52 -2.13 0.33
CA TYR A 108 3.71 -1.32 -0.55
C TYR A 108 4.03 -1.73 -1.98
N VAL A 109 3.03 -2.04 -2.80
CA VAL A 109 3.23 -2.47 -4.19
C VAL A 109 2.27 -1.73 -5.09
N CYS A 110 2.79 -1.19 -6.17
CA CYS A 110 2.01 -0.63 -7.27
C CYS A 110 2.33 -1.39 -8.56
N ARG A 111 1.31 -2.00 -9.16
CA ARG A 111 1.41 -2.57 -10.51
C ARG A 111 0.87 -1.58 -11.51
N CYS A 112 1.73 -1.12 -12.39
CA CYS A 112 1.39 -0.14 -13.43
C CYS A 112 2.24 -0.40 -14.69
N GLU A 113 1.85 0.20 -15.79
CA GLU A 113 2.64 0.18 -17.02
C GLU A 113 3.63 1.38 -17.07
N PRO A 114 4.77 1.24 -17.71
CA PRO A 114 5.32 -0.01 -18.25
C PRO A 114 5.96 -0.91 -17.17
N PHE A 115 6.15 -0.42 -15.95
CA PHE A 115 6.83 -1.14 -14.87
C PHE A 115 6.19 -0.83 -13.52
N GLY A 116 5.85 -1.89 -12.78
CA GLY A 116 5.45 -1.76 -11.39
C GLY A 116 6.62 -1.38 -10.48
N PHE A 117 6.32 -1.04 -9.23
CA PHE A 117 7.33 -0.77 -8.20
C PHE A 117 6.83 -1.18 -6.82
N ALA A 118 7.77 -1.48 -5.94
CA ALA A 118 7.47 -1.86 -4.58
C ALA A 118 8.39 -1.18 -3.57
N LEU A 119 7.92 -1.07 -2.34
CA LEU A 119 8.70 -0.65 -1.19
C LEU A 119 8.53 -1.65 -0.06
N LEU A 120 9.64 -2.24 0.40
CA LEU A 120 9.72 -2.92 1.69
C LEU A 120 10.31 -1.93 2.69
N SER A 121 9.69 -1.76 3.85
CA SER A 121 10.09 -0.71 4.78
C SER A 121 9.95 -1.12 6.24
N SER A 122 10.67 -0.45 7.12
CA SER A 122 10.39 -0.46 8.55
C SER A 122 9.24 0.50 8.89
N ALA A 123 8.97 1.48 8.02
CA ALA A 123 7.98 2.53 8.22
C ALA A 123 6.54 2.05 8.03
N ASN A 124 5.70 2.30 9.02
CA ASN A 124 4.24 2.18 8.86
C ASN A 124 3.70 3.29 7.94
N LEU A 125 2.49 3.07 7.45
CA LEU A 125 1.77 4.12 6.73
C LEU A 125 1.20 5.14 7.72
N SER A 126 2.09 5.95 8.29
CA SER A 126 1.72 6.96 9.28
C SER A 126 2.62 8.19 9.16
N GLY A 127 2.09 9.35 9.54
CA GLY A 127 2.84 10.60 9.55
C GLY A 127 4.02 10.58 10.54
N ALA A 128 3.88 9.87 11.66
CA ALA A 128 4.98 9.70 12.62
C ALA A 128 6.21 9.05 11.99
N SER A 129 6.03 8.15 11.02
CA SER A 129 7.13 7.51 10.31
C SER A 129 7.93 8.46 9.39
N ALA A 130 7.41 9.66 9.12
CA ALA A 130 8.14 10.67 8.34
C ALA A 130 9.23 11.38 9.17
N SER A 131 9.11 11.37 10.50
CA SER A 131 10.05 12.03 11.43
C SER A 131 10.95 11.04 12.18
N THR A 132 10.80 9.73 11.92
CA THR A 132 11.62 8.67 12.54
C THR A 132 12.71 8.20 11.59
N ILE A 133 13.77 7.61 12.17
CA ILE A 133 14.82 6.97 11.37
C ILE A 133 14.25 5.64 10.85
N GLU A 134 13.94 5.63 9.58
CA GLU A 134 13.39 4.47 8.89
C GLU A 134 14.30 4.04 7.74
N ILE A 135 14.26 2.76 7.42
CA ILE A 135 15.00 2.20 6.30
C ILE A 135 14.04 1.40 5.42
N GLY A 136 14.23 1.47 4.12
CA GLY A 136 13.46 0.70 3.15
C GLY A 136 14.26 0.34 1.92
N LEU A 137 13.72 -0.59 1.16
CA LEU A 137 14.21 -0.99 -0.15
C LEU A 137 13.12 -0.70 -1.19
N MET A 138 13.39 0.28 -2.05
CA MET A 138 12.56 0.55 -3.21
C MET A 138 13.01 -0.34 -4.37
N ILE A 139 12.08 -1.01 -5.02
CA ILE A 139 12.33 -1.94 -6.13
C ILE A 139 11.52 -1.45 -7.33
N GLU A 140 12.17 -1.34 -8.48
CA GLU A 140 11.51 -1.09 -9.76
C GLU A 140 11.37 -2.37 -10.55
N GLY A 141 10.19 -2.60 -11.13
CA GLY A 141 9.84 -3.82 -11.83
C GLY A 141 10.37 -3.87 -13.26
N LYS A 142 11.70 -3.81 -13.43
CA LYS A 142 12.35 -4.05 -14.72
C LYS A 142 13.11 -5.37 -14.66
N GLY A 143 13.03 -6.18 -15.70
CA GLY A 143 13.74 -7.47 -15.75
C GLY A 143 13.41 -8.33 -14.52
N TYR A 144 14.44 -8.77 -13.78
CA TYR A 144 14.24 -9.57 -12.57
C TYR A 144 13.47 -8.83 -11.45
N GLY A 145 13.53 -7.50 -11.42
CA GLY A 145 12.76 -6.71 -10.46
C GLY A 145 11.26 -6.86 -10.65
N GLN A 146 10.80 -7.16 -11.88
CA GLN A 146 9.40 -7.45 -12.15
C GLN A 146 8.91 -8.69 -11.39
N LEU A 147 9.71 -9.76 -11.38
CA LEU A 147 9.36 -10.98 -10.64
C LEU A 147 9.22 -10.72 -9.14
N ILE A 148 10.08 -9.87 -8.58
CA ILE A 148 10.00 -9.49 -7.15
C ILE A 148 8.73 -8.67 -6.89
N VAL A 149 8.41 -7.71 -7.75
CA VAL A 149 7.19 -6.89 -7.61
C VAL A 149 5.94 -7.77 -7.74
N GLU A 150 5.92 -8.73 -8.66
CA GLU A 150 4.82 -9.71 -8.83
C GLU A 150 4.67 -10.60 -7.60
N GLU A 151 5.77 -11.12 -7.07
CA GLU A 151 5.75 -11.95 -5.86
C GLU A 151 5.22 -11.18 -4.66
N LEU A 152 5.67 -9.93 -4.45
CA LEU A 152 5.18 -9.08 -3.38
C LEU A 152 3.70 -8.72 -3.55
N GLU A 153 3.22 -8.58 -4.79
CA GLU A 153 1.81 -8.39 -5.09
C GLU A 153 0.99 -9.62 -4.69
N ASN A 154 1.47 -10.83 -5.07
CA ASN A 154 0.81 -12.09 -4.76
C ASN A 154 0.73 -12.33 -3.24
N ILE A 155 1.79 -12.03 -2.50
CA ILE A 155 1.78 -12.05 -1.04
C ILE A 155 0.62 -11.20 -0.48
N GLY A 156 0.37 -10.02 -1.05
CA GLY A 156 -0.71 -9.13 -0.61
C GLY A 156 -2.09 -9.53 -1.09
N LYS A 157 -2.20 -10.22 -2.23
CA LYS A 157 -3.49 -10.62 -2.81
C LYS A 157 -3.97 -11.99 -2.36
N GLU A 158 -3.06 -12.90 -2.06
CA GLU A 158 -3.34 -14.31 -1.83
C GLU A 158 -2.87 -14.78 -0.46
N ASP A 159 -1.57 -14.65 -0.15
CA ASP A 159 -1.00 -15.26 1.06
C ASP A 159 -1.50 -14.60 2.33
N PHE A 160 -1.37 -13.27 2.47
CA PHE A 160 -1.83 -12.58 3.67
C PHE A 160 -3.35 -12.58 3.84
N PRO A 161 -4.17 -12.42 2.79
CA PRO A 161 -5.60 -12.68 2.90
C PRO A 161 -5.95 -14.07 3.38
N GLY A 162 -5.22 -15.10 2.92
CA GLY A 162 -5.39 -16.48 3.36
C GLY A 162 -5.03 -16.71 4.83
N MET A 163 -4.11 -15.90 5.39
CA MET A 163 -3.69 -15.93 6.80
C MET A 163 -4.49 -14.98 7.70
N SER A 164 -5.40 -14.19 7.14
CA SER A 164 -6.11 -13.14 7.85
C SER A 164 -7.28 -13.69 8.65
N GLU A 165 -7.45 -13.18 9.87
CA GLU A 165 -8.50 -13.62 10.81
C GLU A 165 -9.89 -13.19 10.31
N THR A 166 -9.98 -12.07 9.58
CA THR A 166 -11.25 -11.48 9.15
C THR A 166 -11.10 -10.75 7.83
N ARG A 167 -11.99 -11.05 6.89
CA ARG A 167 -12.20 -10.22 5.71
C ARG A 167 -13.28 -9.18 6.01
N VAL A 168 -12.99 -7.92 5.77
CA VAL A 168 -13.98 -6.85 5.89
C VAL A 168 -15.00 -6.98 4.76
N VAL A 169 -16.20 -7.39 5.10
CA VAL A 169 -17.31 -7.37 4.16
C VAL A 169 -17.76 -5.92 4.01
N LYS A 170 -17.77 -5.40 2.79
CA LYS A 170 -18.32 -4.06 2.50
C LYS A 170 -19.73 -3.99 3.06
N TYR A 171 -19.95 -3.07 3.99
CA TYR A 171 -21.30 -2.71 4.36
C TYR A 171 -21.94 -2.05 3.13
N ALA A 172 -22.88 -2.77 2.48
CA ALA A 172 -23.79 -2.12 1.56
C ALA A 172 -24.44 -0.97 2.34
N THR A 173 -24.16 0.27 1.95
CA THR A 173 -24.93 1.41 2.43
C THR A 173 -26.38 1.10 2.12
N LYS A 174 -27.14 0.75 3.14
CA LYS A 174 -28.60 0.74 3.03
C LYS A 174 -28.97 2.19 2.70
N PHE A 175 -29.20 2.46 1.42
CA PHE A 175 -29.99 3.61 1.03
C PHE A 175 -31.34 3.41 1.73
N SER A 176 -31.54 4.09 2.82
CA SER A 176 -32.88 4.26 3.34
C SER A 176 -33.59 5.15 2.35
N ASP A 177 -34.33 4.55 1.43
CA ASP A 177 -35.44 5.21 0.76
C ASP A 177 -36.35 5.74 1.86
N ARG A 178 -36.21 7.02 2.17
CA ARG A 178 -37.26 7.78 2.85
C ARG A 178 -37.93 8.56 1.76
N ILE A 179 -39.08 8.01 1.33
CA ILE A 179 -40.18 8.70 0.69
C ILE A 179 -40.77 9.70 1.70
#